data_f11ac8b51bc156b8ab604850e0a7b493
#
_entry.id   f11ac8b51bc156b8ab604850e0a7b493
#
_cell.length_a   1.000
_cell.length_b   1.000
_cell.length_c   1.000
_cell.angle_alpha   90.00
_cell.angle_beta   90.00
_cell.angle_gamma   90.00
#
_symmetry.space_group_name_H-M   'P 1'
#
loop_
_entity.id
_entity.type
_entity.pdbx_description
1 polymer ?
#
loop_
_entity_poly.entity_id
_entity_poly.type
_entity_poly.pdbx_seq_one_letter_code
_entity_poly.pdbx_strand_id
1 'polypeptide(L)'
;MRIAIATDAWVPQTNGVVTTLKATIESLRQLGHEVHVISPDRFRSIPCPTYPEIRLALGPGRVISRILRELRPHAIHIATEGPIGLATRKYCVKHNLGFTTAYHTRYPEYLRARWPIPTAVSYGWLRRFHSAAARTFVSSDSLREQLSGRGFRNLHLWQRGVDLKRFRPGAACDVPAELAGLPRPIMTYVGRLAIEKNIEAFLRLDLPGTQLVIGDGPHRTELTNRFPRAVFAGYRHGEALVGLLASSDTFVFPSLTDTFGLVMIEAAACGVPVAAFPVPGPVDVIEQGVTGFLHDDLAEAVRGALLLDRTVCARTASRFTWPAATGQFLAGLEPIPPNVRSALSTRRRSAIIAARQPSGAGDAN
;
A
#
# COMPACT_ATOMS: atom_id res chain seq x y z
N MET A 1 -11.10 -11.11 -17.64
CA MET A 1 -10.57 -9.87 -18.32
C MET A 1 -9.06 -9.89 -18.27
N ARG A 2 -8.37 -9.21 -19.21
CA ARG A 2 -6.94 -8.89 -19.10
C ARG A 2 -6.79 -7.54 -18.41
N ILE A 3 -6.12 -7.51 -17.28
CA ILE A 3 -5.93 -6.31 -16.46
C ILE A 3 -4.43 -5.99 -16.42
N ALA A 4 -4.03 -4.77 -16.80
CA ALA A 4 -2.68 -4.29 -16.63
C ALA A 4 -2.58 -3.46 -15.35
N ILE A 5 -1.65 -3.83 -14.46
CA ILE A 5 -1.35 -3.10 -13.23
C ILE A 5 0.07 -2.55 -13.34
N ALA A 6 0.20 -1.23 -13.39
CA ALA A 6 1.48 -0.52 -13.44
C ALA A 6 1.86 -0.03 -12.03
N THR A 7 3.05 -0.38 -11.57
CA THR A 7 3.51 -0.06 -10.22
C THR A 7 5.03 0.13 -10.16
N ASP A 8 5.49 1.09 -9.36
CA ASP A 8 6.89 1.25 -8.98
C ASP A 8 7.22 0.53 -7.65
N ALA A 9 6.17 0.14 -6.89
CA ALA A 9 6.27 -0.64 -5.68
C ALA A 9 6.05 -2.14 -5.99
N TRP A 10 7.12 -2.93 -5.98
CA TRP A 10 7.06 -4.37 -6.21
C TRP A 10 8.16 -5.10 -5.45
N VAL A 11 8.13 -6.44 -5.47
CA VAL A 11 9.20 -7.26 -4.86
C VAL A 11 10.59 -6.84 -5.38
N PRO A 12 11.63 -6.84 -4.54
CA PRO A 12 11.72 -7.37 -3.18
C PRO A 12 11.24 -6.40 -2.07
N GLN A 13 10.63 -5.26 -2.40
CA GLN A 13 10.12 -4.33 -1.39
C GLN A 13 9.07 -4.99 -0.50
N THR A 14 9.15 -4.71 0.81
CA THR A 14 8.19 -5.17 1.81
C THR A 14 7.45 -3.96 2.39
N ASN A 15 6.25 -3.70 1.87
CA ASN A 15 5.39 -2.61 2.33
C ASN A 15 3.92 -2.90 2.03
N GLY A 16 3.01 -2.11 2.62
CA GLY A 16 1.57 -2.30 2.48
C GLY A 16 1.05 -2.22 1.04
N VAL A 17 1.73 -1.48 0.15
CA VAL A 17 1.34 -1.40 -1.28
C VAL A 17 1.59 -2.73 -1.98
N VAL A 18 2.78 -3.30 -1.80
CA VAL A 18 3.15 -4.60 -2.38
C VAL A 18 2.25 -5.71 -1.84
N THR A 19 1.98 -5.74 -0.52
CA THR A 19 1.07 -6.69 0.11
C THR A 19 -0.33 -6.60 -0.49
N THR A 20 -0.88 -5.38 -0.59
CA THR A 20 -2.20 -5.14 -1.17
C THR A 20 -2.27 -5.60 -2.63
N LEU A 21 -1.29 -5.22 -3.44
CA LEU A 21 -1.28 -5.60 -4.86
C LEU A 21 -1.17 -7.10 -5.04
N LYS A 22 -0.28 -7.78 -4.29
CA LYS A 22 -0.14 -9.24 -4.38
C LYS A 22 -1.42 -9.97 -4.01
N ALA A 23 -2.05 -9.61 -2.90
CA ALA A 23 -3.30 -10.22 -2.46
C ALA A 23 -4.45 -9.97 -3.46
N THR A 24 -4.56 -8.74 -3.97
CA THR A 24 -5.57 -8.39 -4.98
C THR A 24 -5.34 -9.15 -6.29
N ILE A 25 -4.09 -9.25 -6.76
CA ILE A 25 -3.74 -9.99 -7.99
C ILE A 25 -4.06 -11.48 -7.83
N GLU A 26 -3.74 -12.07 -6.70
CA GLU A 26 -4.06 -13.46 -6.41
C GLU A 26 -5.57 -13.70 -6.42
N SER A 27 -6.35 -12.87 -5.71
CA SER A 27 -7.82 -12.93 -5.74
C SER A 27 -8.39 -12.74 -7.15
N LEU A 28 -7.84 -11.81 -7.94
CA LEU A 28 -8.28 -11.58 -9.33
C LEU A 28 -8.03 -12.81 -10.21
N ARG A 29 -6.89 -13.48 -10.04
CA ARG A 29 -6.57 -14.72 -10.77
C ARG A 29 -7.48 -15.86 -10.38
N GLN A 30 -7.81 -16.01 -9.09
CA GLN A 30 -8.78 -16.99 -8.61
C GLN A 30 -10.18 -16.75 -9.19
N LEU A 31 -10.54 -15.49 -9.46
CA LEU A 31 -11.77 -15.11 -10.17
C LEU A 31 -11.68 -15.26 -11.71
N GLY A 32 -10.62 -15.86 -12.25
CA GLY A 32 -10.44 -16.12 -13.68
C GLY A 32 -10.01 -14.89 -14.50
N HIS A 33 -9.45 -13.85 -13.86
CA HIS A 33 -8.89 -12.71 -14.58
C HIS A 33 -7.40 -12.93 -14.90
N GLU A 34 -6.99 -12.51 -16.10
CA GLU A 34 -5.58 -12.49 -16.51
C GLU A 34 -4.95 -11.17 -16.06
N VAL A 35 -4.01 -11.20 -15.13
CA VAL A 35 -3.40 -10.00 -14.55
C VAL A 35 -1.93 -9.90 -14.93
N HIS A 36 -1.56 -8.78 -15.56
CA HIS A 36 -0.21 -8.46 -16.00
C HIS A 36 0.35 -7.29 -15.18
N VAL A 37 1.42 -7.53 -14.46
CA VAL A 37 2.11 -6.52 -13.66
C VAL A 37 3.22 -5.89 -14.51
N ILE A 38 3.26 -4.56 -14.52
CA ILE A 38 4.34 -3.76 -15.11
C ILE A 38 5.08 -3.11 -13.95
N SER A 39 6.23 -3.67 -13.59
CA SER A 39 6.99 -3.39 -12.37
C SER A 39 8.48 -3.15 -12.66
N PRO A 40 9.27 -2.64 -11.72
CA PRO A 40 10.64 -2.19 -11.94
C PRO A 40 11.61 -3.27 -12.48
N ASP A 41 11.35 -4.55 -12.20
CA ASP A 41 12.15 -5.69 -12.68
C ASP A 41 12.21 -5.82 -14.21
N ARG A 42 11.27 -5.18 -14.92
CA ARG A 42 11.24 -5.16 -16.40
C ARG A 42 12.07 -4.05 -17.03
N PHE A 43 12.73 -3.23 -16.22
CA PHE A 43 13.41 -2.01 -16.67
C PHE A 43 14.81 -1.91 -16.09
N ARG A 44 15.69 -1.20 -16.80
CA ARG A 44 16.88 -0.65 -16.16
C ARG A 44 16.44 0.34 -15.08
N SER A 45 17.00 0.24 -13.88
CA SER A 45 16.54 1.04 -12.74
C SER A 45 17.72 1.44 -11.86
N ILE A 46 17.55 2.56 -11.14
CA ILE A 46 18.46 3.04 -10.10
C ILE A 46 17.78 2.98 -8.73
N PRO A 47 18.53 2.86 -7.63
CA PRO A 47 17.95 2.96 -6.29
C PRO A 47 17.42 4.37 -6.04
N CYS A 48 16.31 4.47 -5.31
CA CYS A 48 15.84 5.75 -4.80
C CYS A 48 16.80 6.25 -3.70
N PRO A 49 17.23 7.52 -3.73
CA PRO A 49 18.25 8.03 -2.80
C PRO A 49 17.91 7.85 -1.31
N THR A 50 16.63 7.96 -0.94
CA THR A 50 16.17 7.84 0.46
C THR A 50 15.72 6.44 0.85
N TYR A 51 15.46 5.58 -0.15
CA TYR A 51 14.96 4.22 0.02
C TYR A 51 15.57 3.33 -1.06
N PRO A 52 16.80 2.83 -0.86
CA PRO A 52 17.55 2.06 -1.89
C PRO A 52 16.81 0.80 -2.37
N GLU A 53 15.95 0.24 -1.54
CA GLU A 53 15.09 -0.88 -1.90
C GLU A 53 14.01 -0.52 -2.94
N ILE A 54 13.67 0.77 -3.07
CA ILE A 54 12.77 1.25 -4.11
C ILE A 54 13.58 1.50 -5.38
N ARG A 55 13.23 0.79 -6.45
CA ARG A 55 13.91 0.87 -7.75
C ARG A 55 13.16 1.81 -8.68
N LEU A 56 13.81 2.87 -9.15
CA LEU A 56 13.25 3.85 -10.07
C LEU A 56 13.61 3.48 -11.51
N ALA A 57 12.62 3.14 -12.33
CA ALA A 57 12.81 2.75 -13.73
C ALA A 57 13.34 3.92 -14.59
N LEU A 58 14.34 3.67 -15.42
CA LEU A 58 14.94 4.66 -16.32
C LEU A 58 14.26 4.61 -17.70
N GLY A 59 13.65 5.73 -18.11
CA GLY A 59 13.05 5.88 -19.44
C GLY A 59 11.99 4.84 -19.83
N PRO A 60 11.04 4.45 -18.94
CA PRO A 60 10.17 3.28 -19.15
C PRO A 60 9.18 3.44 -20.31
N GLY A 61 8.99 4.63 -20.85
CA GLY A 61 7.89 4.94 -21.78
C GLY A 61 7.84 4.11 -23.05
N ARG A 62 8.99 3.79 -23.69
CA ARG A 62 9.02 2.96 -24.90
C ARG A 62 8.62 1.51 -24.60
N VAL A 63 9.10 0.96 -23.51
CA VAL A 63 8.80 -0.42 -23.07
C VAL A 63 7.33 -0.53 -22.68
N ILE A 64 6.80 0.39 -21.88
CA ILE A 64 5.39 0.45 -21.51
C ILE A 64 4.50 0.53 -22.75
N SER A 65 4.85 1.41 -23.70
CA SER A 65 4.09 1.54 -24.96
C SER A 65 4.06 0.24 -25.77
N ARG A 66 5.13 -0.54 -25.76
CA ARG A 66 5.19 -1.86 -26.40
C ARG A 66 4.32 -2.86 -25.64
N ILE A 67 4.50 -2.99 -24.34
CA ILE A 67 3.73 -3.92 -23.48
C ILE A 67 2.23 -3.69 -23.63
N LEU A 68 1.75 -2.45 -23.49
CA LEU A 68 0.31 -2.15 -23.54
C LEU A 68 -0.30 -2.38 -24.93
N ARG A 69 0.46 -2.15 -26.02
CA ARG A 69 0.02 -2.47 -27.38
C ARG A 69 -0.09 -3.96 -27.65
N GLU A 70 0.87 -4.74 -27.14
CA GLU A 70 0.87 -6.21 -27.28
C GLU A 70 -0.21 -6.85 -26.42
N LEU A 71 -0.33 -6.41 -25.17
CA LEU A 71 -1.28 -6.93 -24.20
C LEU A 71 -2.73 -6.58 -24.56
N ARG A 72 -3.00 -5.40 -25.09
CA ARG A 72 -4.37 -4.88 -25.35
C ARG A 72 -5.30 -5.12 -24.14
N PRO A 73 -4.99 -4.53 -22.97
CA PRO A 73 -5.71 -4.83 -21.75
C PRO A 73 -7.18 -4.35 -21.84
N HIS A 74 -8.03 -5.00 -21.06
CA HIS A 74 -9.43 -4.60 -20.90
C HIS A 74 -9.57 -3.47 -19.88
N ALA A 75 -8.63 -3.35 -18.93
CA ALA A 75 -8.54 -2.27 -17.96
C ALA A 75 -7.07 -2.01 -17.62
N ILE A 76 -6.75 -0.77 -17.26
CA ILE A 76 -5.42 -0.34 -16.81
C ILE A 76 -5.56 0.31 -15.45
N HIS A 77 -4.78 -0.20 -14.49
CA HIS A 77 -4.65 0.39 -13.17
C HIS A 77 -3.21 0.87 -12.94
N ILE A 78 -3.05 2.09 -12.47
CA ILE A 78 -1.77 2.70 -12.10
C ILE A 78 -1.73 2.82 -10.58
N ALA A 79 -0.96 1.94 -9.95
CA ALA A 79 -0.96 1.83 -8.50
C ALA A 79 -0.03 2.84 -7.79
N THR A 80 0.95 3.42 -8.51
CA THR A 80 1.92 4.35 -7.92
C THR A 80 2.25 5.50 -8.87
N GLU A 81 2.75 6.61 -8.30
CA GLU A 81 3.01 7.86 -9.01
C GLU A 81 4.46 8.00 -9.49
N GLY A 82 5.27 6.93 -9.40
CA GLY A 82 6.66 6.92 -9.82
C GLY A 82 6.86 6.89 -11.35
N PRO A 83 8.09 6.67 -11.83
CA PRO A 83 8.43 6.70 -13.26
C PRO A 83 7.58 5.78 -14.14
N ILE A 84 7.23 4.57 -13.64
CA ILE A 84 6.37 3.63 -14.36
C ILE A 84 4.93 4.17 -14.41
N GLY A 85 4.41 4.65 -13.28
CA GLY A 85 3.09 5.26 -13.21
C GLY A 85 2.95 6.47 -14.12
N LEU A 86 3.91 7.40 -14.09
CA LEU A 86 3.94 8.58 -14.95
C LEU A 86 3.97 8.22 -16.44
N ALA A 87 4.80 7.26 -16.83
CA ALA A 87 4.89 6.84 -18.23
C ALA A 87 3.63 6.12 -18.70
N THR A 88 3.01 5.30 -17.84
CA THR A 88 1.73 4.64 -18.14
C THR A 88 0.60 5.68 -18.29
N ARG A 89 0.52 6.63 -17.36
CA ARG A 89 -0.42 7.76 -17.43
C ARG A 89 -0.25 8.55 -18.74
N LYS A 90 0.99 8.91 -19.08
CA LYS A 90 1.30 9.63 -20.33
C LYS A 90 0.84 8.83 -21.55
N TYR A 91 1.03 7.53 -21.57
CA TYR A 91 0.56 6.65 -22.63
C TYR A 91 -0.97 6.65 -22.72
N CYS A 92 -1.68 6.45 -21.60
CA CYS A 92 -3.13 6.42 -21.55
C CYS A 92 -3.74 7.74 -22.03
N VAL A 93 -3.27 8.88 -21.52
CA VAL A 93 -3.74 10.21 -21.95
C VAL A 93 -3.50 10.44 -23.44
N LYS A 94 -2.30 10.11 -23.95
CA LYS A 94 -1.97 10.25 -25.39
C LYS A 94 -2.86 9.43 -26.30
N HIS A 95 -3.33 8.27 -25.84
CA HIS A 95 -4.14 7.34 -26.63
C HIS A 95 -5.64 7.38 -26.27
N ASN A 96 -6.05 8.32 -25.42
CA ASN A 96 -7.41 8.48 -24.92
C ASN A 96 -7.97 7.17 -24.33
N LEU A 97 -7.14 6.49 -23.49
CA LEU A 97 -7.53 5.27 -22.79
C LEU A 97 -8.00 5.63 -21.39
N GLY A 98 -9.16 5.10 -20.99
CA GLY A 98 -9.59 5.11 -19.60
C GLY A 98 -8.62 4.31 -18.73
N PHE A 99 -8.34 4.81 -17.54
CA PHE A 99 -7.50 4.13 -16.54
C PHE A 99 -7.90 4.55 -15.14
N THR A 100 -7.50 3.76 -14.16
CA THR A 100 -7.67 4.05 -12.74
C THR A 100 -6.31 4.26 -12.06
N THR A 101 -6.31 5.00 -10.96
CA THR A 101 -5.13 5.20 -10.11
C THR A 101 -5.44 4.81 -8.67
N ALA A 102 -4.43 4.76 -7.80
CA ALA A 102 -4.64 4.61 -6.37
C ALA A 102 -3.75 5.58 -5.58
N TYR A 103 -4.29 6.14 -4.50
CA TYR A 103 -3.58 6.94 -3.53
C TYR A 103 -3.20 6.05 -2.34
N HIS A 104 -2.01 5.47 -2.39
CA HIS A 104 -1.55 4.53 -1.38
C HIS A 104 -0.73 5.17 -0.26
N THR A 105 -0.04 6.26 -0.54
CA THR A 105 0.96 6.83 0.36
C THR A 105 0.77 8.33 0.50
N ARG A 106 0.81 8.82 1.73
CA ARG A 106 0.74 10.25 2.05
C ARG A 106 2.09 10.94 1.80
N TYR A 107 2.53 10.91 0.55
CA TYR A 107 3.80 11.52 0.14
C TYR A 107 3.98 12.97 0.57
N PRO A 108 2.95 13.85 0.55
CA PRO A 108 3.11 15.22 1.03
C PRO A 108 3.58 15.32 2.47
N GLU A 109 3.04 14.50 3.35
CA GLU A 109 3.41 14.42 4.76
C GLU A 109 4.82 13.84 4.92
N TYR A 110 5.16 12.79 4.17
CA TYR A 110 6.48 12.17 4.18
C TYR A 110 7.57 13.12 3.66
N LEU A 111 7.29 13.88 2.61
CA LEU A 111 8.19 14.88 2.08
C LEU A 111 8.40 16.02 3.09
N ARG A 112 7.31 16.51 3.71
CA ARG A 112 7.39 17.55 4.72
C ARG A 112 8.19 17.14 5.96
N ALA A 113 8.08 15.87 6.38
CA ALA A 113 8.82 15.34 7.52
C ALA A 113 10.34 15.30 7.29
N ARG A 114 10.80 15.29 6.01
CA ARG A 114 12.22 15.19 5.65
C ARG A 114 12.79 16.46 5.06
N TRP A 115 11.98 17.22 4.36
CA TRP A 115 12.39 18.43 3.67
C TRP A 115 11.37 19.56 3.89
N PRO A 116 11.79 20.82 3.89
CA PRO A 116 10.88 21.95 4.10
C PRO A 116 10.02 22.26 2.85
N ILE A 117 9.45 21.20 2.24
CA ILE A 117 8.57 21.33 1.08
C ILE A 117 7.13 21.58 1.57
N PRO A 118 6.49 22.69 1.16
CA PRO A 118 5.09 22.93 1.49
C PRO A 118 4.17 21.82 0.95
N THR A 119 3.33 21.26 1.81
CA THR A 119 2.41 20.17 1.42
C THR A 119 1.48 20.57 0.27
N ALA A 120 1.13 21.84 0.15
CA ALA A 120 0.30 22.36 -0.94
C ALA A 120 0.90 22.09 -2.34
N VAL A 121 2.22 22.21 -2.49
CA VAL A 121 2.94 21.92 -3.75
C VAL A 121 2.83 20.43 -4.09
N SER A 122 3.14 19.58 -3.12
CA SER A 122 3.09 18.13 -3.30
C SER A 122 1.65 17.64 -3.59
N TYR A 123 0.66 18.17 -2.88
CA TYR A 123 -0.76 17.90 -3.16
C TYR A 123 -1.20 18.41 -4.53
N GLY A 124 -0.72 19.58 -4.97
CA GLY A 124 -0.99 20.12 -6.30
C GLY A 124 -0.49 19.18 -7.41
N TRP A 125 0.71 18.64 -7.25
CA TRP A 125 1.29 17.67 -8.18
C TRP A 125 0.51 16.35 -8.18
N LEU A 126 0.19 15.78 -7.02
CA LEU A 126 -0.61 14.56 -6.92
C LEU A 126 -2.00 14.74 -7.51
N ARG A 127 -2.68 15.85 -7.21
CA ARG A 127 -3.98 16.16 -7.81
C ARG A 127 -3.92 16.19 -9.34
N ARG A 128 -2.87 16.83 -9.91
CA ARG A 128 -2.66 16.81 -11.37
C ARG A 128 -2.40 15.41 -11.90
N PHE A 129 -1.70 14.57 -11.16
CA PHE A 129 -1.45 13.17 -11.56
C PHE A 129 -2.76 12.39 -11.61
N HIS A 130 -3.56 12.43 -10.57
CA HIS A 130 -4.80 11.66 -10.44
C HIS A 130 -5.97 12.23 -11.26
N SER A 131 -5.98 13.52 -11.58
CA SER A 131 -7.11 14.18 -12.27
C SER A 131 -7.44 13.62 -13.66
N ALA A 132 -6.49 12.94 -14.31
CA ALA A 132 -6.71 12.31 -15.62
C ALA A 132 -7.28 10.89 -15.54
N ALA A 133 -7.35 10.32 -14.33
CA ALA A 133 -7.91 9.00 -14.12
C ALA A 133 -9.45 9.05 -14.08
N ALA A 134 -10.09 8.01 -14.60
CA ALA A 134 -11.53 7.85 -14.47
C ALA A 134 -11.94 7.72 -13.00
N ARG A 135 -11.15 6.98 -12.21
CA ARG A 135 -11.29 6.85 -10.76
C ARG A 135 -9.93 6.80 -10.07
N THR A 136 -9.87 7.37 -8.86
CA THR A 136 -8.73 7.29 -7.95
C THR A 136 -9.15 6.49 -6.73
N PHE A 137 -8.55 5.33 -6.54
CA PHE A 137 -8.83 4.48 -5.39
C PHE A 137 -8.22 5.04 -4.11
N VAL A 138 -8.98 5.01 -3.05
CA VAL A 138 -8.60 5.38 -1.68
C VAL A 138 -8.94 4.27 -0.71
N SER A 139 -8.17 4.13 0.36
CA SER A 139 -8.27 2.99 1.28
C SER A 139 -9.38 3.11 2.31
N SER A 140 -9.86 4.32 2.59
CA SER A 140 -10.81 4.59 3.67
C SER A 140 -11.68 5.81 3.39
N ASP A 141 -12.78 5.94 4.13
CA ASP A 141 -13.71 7.04 4.00
C ASP A 141 -13.12 8.36 4.54
N SER A 142 -12.42 8.33 5.66
CA SER A 142 -11.76 9.53 6.20
C SER A 142 -10.70 10.09 5.24
N LEU A 143 -9.94 9.20 4.58
CA LEU A 143 -8.99 9.60 3.54
C LEU A 143 -9.71 10.18 2.31
N ARG A 144 -10.85 9.59 1.92
CA ARG A 144 -11.69 10.08 0.82
C ARG A 144 -12.18 11.51 1.08
N GLU A 145 -12.70 11.75 2.28
CA GLU A 145 -13.15 13.08 2.70
C GLU A 145 -11.99 14.09 2.73
N GLN A 146 -10.87 13.72 3.31
CA GLN A 146 -9.68 14.57 3.37
C GLN A 146 -9.17 14.96 1.98
N LEU A 147 -9.09 14.01 1.05
CA LEU A 147 -8.63 14.28 -0.33
C LEU A 147 -9.68 15.07 -1.12
N SER A 148 -10.96 14.81 -0.90
CA SER A 148 -12.07 15.59 -1.48
C SER A 148 -11.98 17.06 -1.06
N GLY A 149 -11.77 17.33 0.22
CA GLY A 149 -11.54 18.67 0.75
C GLY A 149 -10.27 19.37 0.19
N ARG A 150 -9.31 18.58 -0.34
CA ARG A 150 -8.13 19.08 -1.04
C ARG A 150 -8.32 19.19 -2.58
N GLY A 151 -9.55 18.99 -3.07
CA GLY A 151 -9.91 19.14 -4.48
C GLY A 151 -9.60 17.94 -5.38
N PHE A 152 -9.35 16.76 -4.79
CA PHE A 152 -9.34 15.52 -5.57
C PHE A 152 -10.75 15.15 -5.95
N ARG A 153 -10.91 14.60 -7.15
CA ARG A 153 -12.21 14.18 -7.69
C ARG A 153 -12.17 12.69 -8.06
N ASN A 154 -13.34 12.12 -8.34
CA ASN A 154 -13.49 10.73 -8.77
C ASN A 154 -12.88 9.72 -7.80
N LEU A 155 -12.98 10.00 -6.49
CA LEU A 155 -12.48 9.13 -5.44
C LEU A 155 -13.40 7.92 -5.28
N HIS A 156 -12.81 6.72 -5.26
CA HIS A 156 -13.52 5.44 -5.15
C HIS A 156 -12.92 4.61 -4.02
N LEU A 157 -13.77 4.09 -3.15
CA LEU A 157 -13.32 3.29 -2.01
C LEU A 157 -12.78 1.93 -2.48
N TRP A 158 -11.60 1.61 -2.03
CA TRP A 158 -10.98 0.30 -2.16
C TRP A 158 -10.30 -0.06 -0.84
N GLN A 159 -11.03 -0.71 0.02
CA GLN A 159 -10.57 -1.15 1.33
C GLN A 159 -9.48 -2.23 1.22
N ARG A 160 -9.02 -2.71 2.35
CA ARG A 160 -8.01 -3.75 2.46
C ARG A 160 -8.62 -4.98 3.09
N GLY A 161 -7.96 -6.12 2.87
CA GLY A 161 -8.30 -7.37 3.52
C GLY A 161 -7.17 -7.88 4.38
N VAL A 162 -7.46 -8.90 5.16
CA VAL A 162 -6.50 -9.71 5.91
C VAL A 162 -6.64 -11.18 5.53
N ASP A 163 -5.56 -11.91 5.56
CA ASP A 163 -5.57 -13.37 5.39
C ASP A 163 -5.99 -14.05 6.70
N LEU A 164 -7.28 -14.33 6.84
CA LEU A 164 -7.87 -14.95 8.03
C LEU A 164 -7.46 -16.42 8.23
N LYS A 165 -6.89 -17.08 7.23
CA LYS A 165 -6.32 -18.43 7.41
C LYS A 165 -5.02 -18.34 8.19
N ARG A 166 -4.28 -17.28 7.98
CA ARG A 166 -2.99 -17.02 8.58
C ARG A 166 -3.12 -16.22 9.87
N PHE A 167 -3.78 -15.08 9.85
CA PHE A 167 -4.00 -14.21 11.01
C PHE A 167 -5.30 -14.61 11.71
N ARG A 168 -5.18 -15.38 12.80
CA ARG A 168 -6.31 -15.87 13.59
C ARG A 168 -5.92 -16.07 15.05
N PRO A 169 -6.85 -16.10 15.98
CA PRO A 169 -6.58 -16.47 17.36
C PRO A 169 -5.96 -17.88 17.42
N GLY A 170 -5.00 -18.07 18.31
CA GLY A 170 -4.30 -19.36 18.46
C GLY A 170 -3.38 -19.73 17.29
N ALA A 171 -3.05 -18.79 16.41
CA ALA A 171 -2.08 -19.02 15.33
C ALA A 171 -0.65 -19.29 15.86
N ALA A 172 -0.35 -18.86 17.08
CA ALA A 172 0.84 -19.28 17.80
C ALA A 172 0.52 -20.59 18.54
N CYS A 173 1.06 -21.72 18.08
CA CYS A 173 0.93 -23.01 18.78
C CYS A 173 1.72 -23.00 20.10
N ASP A 174 2.87 -22.29 20.13
CA ASP A 174 3.73 -22.10 21.28
C ASP A 174 4.11 -20.62 21.42
N VAL A 175 4.41 -20.19 22.64
CA VAL A 175 4.96 -18.83 22.86
C VAL A 175 6.33 -18.77 22.19
N PRO A 176 6.56 -17.83 21.25
CA PRO A 176 7.87 -17.68 20.62
C PRO A 176 8.99 -17.52 21.64
N ALA A 177 10.13 -18.14 21.39
CA ALA A 177 11.27 -18.12 22.30
C ALA A 177 11.71 -16.68 22.66
N GLU A 178 11.56 -15.76 21.73
CA GLU A 178 11.84 -14.33 21.93
C GLU A 178 10.97 -13.67 23.01
N LEU A 179 9.80 -14.26 23.32
CA LEU A 179 8.85 -13.75 24.32
C LEU A 179 8.90 -14.54 25.65
N ALA A 180 9.66 -15.64 25.70
CA ALA A 180 9.75 -16.47 26.88
C ALA A 180 10.35 -15.70 28.06
N GLY A 181 9.64 -15.66 29.20
CA GLY A 181 10.09 -14.97 30.41
C GLY A 181 10.01 -13.45 30.41
N LEU A 182 9.52 -12.81 29.34
CA LEU A 182 9.33 -11.37 29.29
C LEU A 182 8.13 -10.93 30.14
N PRO A 183 8.26 -9.80 30.87
CA PRO A 183 7.14 -9.23 31.64
C PRO A 183 5.93 -8.90 30.76
N ARG A 184 4.75 -9.25 31.23
CA ARG A 184 3.49 -8.88 30.57
C ARG A 184 2.89 -7.60 31.20
N PRO A 185 2.06 -6.83 30.49
CA PRO A 185 1.60 -7.09 29.11
C PRO A 185 2.70 -6.88 28.05
N ILE A 186 2.61 -7.62 26.94
CA ILE A 186 3.48 -7.43 25.77
C ILE A 186 2.76 -6.48 24.82
N MET A 187 3.30 -5.27 24.72
CA MET A 187 2.86 -4.22 23.82
C MET A 187 3.70 -4.29 22.55
N THR A 188 3.08 -4.51 21.38
CA THR A 188 3.81 -4.80 20.15
C THR A 188 3.60 -3.73 19.09
N TYR A 189 4.70 -3.31 18.45
CA TYR A 189 4.71 -2.55 17.22
C TYR A 189 5.21 -3.44 16.06
N VAL A 190 4.56 -3.34 14.90
CA VAL A 190 5.02 -3.98 13.66
C VAL A 190 5.10 -2.94 12.55
N GLY A 191 6.27 -2.78 11.96
CA GLY A 191 6.42 -1.86 10.84
C GLY A 191 7.85 -1.43 10.56
N ARG A 192 8.00 -0.57 9.55
CA ARG A 192 9.27 0.05 9.21
C ARG A 192 9.73 1.00 10.33
N LEU A 193 11.02 0.95 10.68
CA LEU A 193 11.63 1.86 11.64
C LEU A 193 12.10 3.15 10.92
N ALA A 194 11.16 4.09 10.74
CA ALA A 194 11.38 5.34 10.03
C ALA A 194 10.60 6.48 10.69
N ILE A 195 11.05 7.71 10.48
CA ILE A 195 10.55 8.92 11.15
C ILE A 195 9.02 9.10 10.99
N GLU A 196 8.49 8.79 9.80
CA GLU A 196 7.06 8.92 9.50
C GLU A 196 6.18 7.94 10.28
N LYS A 197 6.76 6.93 10.90
CA LYS A 197 6.02 5.94 11.71
C LYS A 197 5.87 6.33 13.18
N ASN A 198 6.51 7.42 13.59
CA ASN A 198 6.38 7.98 14.94
C ASN A 198 6.61 6.96 16.07
N ILE A 199 7.51 5.99 15.85
CA ILE A 199 7.74 4.87 16.78
C ILE A 199 8.23 5.35 18.15
N GLU A 200 8.88 6.51 18.22
CA GLU A 200 9.33 7.07 19.49
C GLU A 200 8.15 7.35 20.44
N ALA A 201 6.97 7.71 19.93
CA ALA A 201 5.80 7.90 20.78
C ALA A 201 5.43 6.59 21.52
N PHE A 202 5.61 5.43 20.90
CA PHE A 202 5.44 4.13 21.54
C PHE A 202 6.58 3.83 22.54
N LEU A 203 7.83 4.04 22.11
CA LEU A 203 9.01 3.69 22.94
C LEU A 203 9.17 4.58 24.19
N ARG A 204 8.57 5.77 24.20
CA ARG A 204 8.54 6.68 25.35
C ARG A 204 7.42 6.39 26.35
N LEU A 205 6.53 5.42 26.07
CA LEU A 205 5.49 5.06 27.04
C LEU A 205 6.12 4.49 28.32
N ASP A 206 5.77 5.09 29.45
CA ASP A 206 6.12 4.58 30.78
C ASP A 206 4.97 3.72 31.32
N LEU A 207 4.91 2.48 30.84
CA LEU A 207 3.90 1.50 31.21
C LEU A 207 4.57 0.19 31.63
N PRO A 208 3.99 -0.55 32.58
CA PRO A 208 4.51 -1.86 32.96
C PRO A 208 4.43 -2.84 31.78
N GLY A 209 5.32 -3.83 31.76
CA GLY A 209 5.36 -4.85 30.72
C GLY A 209 6.50 -4.68 29.74
N THR A 210 6.36 -5.27 28.56
CA THR A 210 7.40 -5.33 27.52
C THR A 210 6.97 -4.56 26.27
N GLN A 211 7.84 -3.69 25.79
CA GLN A 211 7.71 -3.06 24.47
C GLN A 211 8.42 -3.94 23.42
N LEU A 212 7.68 -4.58 22.54
CA LEU A 212 8.20 -5.42 21.47
C LEU A 212 8.13 -4.68 20.14
N VAL A 213 9.26 -4.58 19.45
CA VAL A 213 9.38 -3.92 18.15
C VAL A 213 9.74 -4.95 17.09
N ILE A 214 8.83 -5.17 16.14
CA ILE A 214 9.01 -6.08 15.02
C ILE A 214 9.15 -5.27 13.72
N GLY A 215 10.32 -5.32 13.12
CA GLY A 215 10.60 -4.61 11.88
C GLY A 215 12.04 -4.16 11.77
N ASP A 216 12.33 -3.46 10.68
CA ASP A 216 13.64 -2.91 10.38
C ASP A 216 13.50 -1.56 9.65
N GLY A 217 14.58 -0.81 9.57
CA GLY A 217 14.58 0.47 8.88
C GLY A 217 15.75 1.36 9.28
N PRO A 218 15.87 2.54 8.63
CA PRO A 218 17.01 3.43 8.80
C PRO A 218 17.26 3.90 10.24
N HIS A 219 16.23 3.93 11.08
CA HIS A 219 16.33 4.39 12.46
C HIS A 219 16.58 3.27 13.48
N ARG A 220 16.75 2.01 13.05
CA ARG A 220 16.90 0.87 13.97
C ARG A 220 18.03 1.06 14.96
N THR A 221 19.24 1.36 14.48
CA THR A 221 20.43 1.50 15.33
C THR A 221 20.26 2.60 16.35
N GLU A 222 19.75 3.77 15.93
CA GLU A 222 19.48 4.90 16.81
C GLU A 222 18.46 4.53 17.91
N LEU A 223 17.32 3.95 17.50
CA LEU A 223 16.25 3.57 18.44
C LEU A 223 16.69 2.51 19.42
N THR A 224 17.45 1.49 18.98
CA THR A 224 17.98 0.45 19.87
C THR A 224 18.93 1.03 20.94
N ASN A 225 19.77 1.99 20.56
CA ASN A 225 20.69 2.65 21.50
C ASN A 225 19.95 3.57 22.50
N ARG A 226 18.90 4.26 22.06
CA ARG A 226 18.14 5.20 22.89
C ARG A 226 17.12 4.54 23.80
N PHE A 227 16.61 3.36 23.42
CA PHE A 227 15.57 2.62 24.14
C PHE A 227 16.00 1.17 24.43
N PRO A 228 17.05 0.96 25.26
CA PRO A 228 17.64 -0.37 25.48
C PRO A 228 16.72 -1.33 26.27
N ARG A 229 15.63 -0.83 26.88
CA ARG A 229 14.63 -1.66 27.57
C ARG A 229 13.65 -2.33 26.60
N ALA A 230 13.48 -1.78 25.37
CA ALA A 230 12.60 -2.35 24.37
C ALA A 230 13.26 -3.55 23.68
N VAL A 231 12.46 -4.54 23.33
CA VAL A 231 12.91 -5.75 22.62
C VAL A 231 12.77 -5.53 21.12
N PHE A 232 13.88 -5.49 20.41
CA PHE A 232 13.91 -5.34 18.95
C PHE A 232 14.09 -6.69 18.27
N ALA A 233 12.99 -7.32 17.87
CA ALA A 233 13.00 -8.65 17.22
C ALA A 233 13.54 -8.63 15.76
N GLY A 234 13.75 -7.44 15.18
CA GLY A 234 14.14 -7.29 13.78
C GLY A 234 12.99 -7.61 12.82
N TYR A 235 13.34 -7.68 11.53
CA TYR A 235 12.33 -8.01 10.50
C TYR A 235 11.85 -9.46 10.65
N ARG A 236 10.53 -9.65 10.71
CA ARG A 236 9.88 -10.96 10.73
C ARG A 236 8.82 -11.03 9.65
N HIS A 237 8.59 -12.22 9.11
CA HIS A 237 7.57 -12.51 8.12
C HIS A 237 7.05 -13.94 8.31
N GLY A 238 6.00 -14.27 7.61
CA GLY A 238 5.50 -15.64 7.70
C GLY A 238 4.90 -15.96 9.06
N GLU A 239 5.01 -17.20 9.44
CA GLU A 239 4.52 -17.72 10.72
C GLU A 239 5.23 -17.10 11.91
N ALA A 240 6.51 -16.70 11.77
CA ALA A 240 7.25 -16.04 12.83
C ALA A 240 6.63 -14.67 13.19
N LEU A 241 6.17 -13.88 12.21
CA LEU A 241 5.44 -12.65 12.47
C LEU A 241 4.11 -12.92 13.17
N VAL A 242 3.35 -13.87 12.65
CA VAL A 242 2.03 -14.22 13.18
C VAL A 242 2.14 -14.72 14.61
N GLY A 243 3.13 -15.58 14.91
CA GLY A 243 3.38 -16.10 16.24
C GLY A 243 3.66 -15.00 17.28
N LEU A 244 4.58 -14.07 16.95
CA LEU A 244 4.88 -12.93 17.80
C LEU A 244 3.65 -12.02 18.01
N LEU A 245 2.92 -11.73 16.92
CA LEU A 245 1.76 -10.87 16.98
C LEU A 245 0.62 -11.50 17.80
N ALA A 246 0.26 -12.75 17.52
CA ALA A 246 -0.80 -13.46 18.23
C ALA A 246 -0.52 -13.68 19.73
N SER A 247 0.78 -13.71 20.11
CA SER A 247 1.24 -13.84 21.51
C SER A 247 1.27 -12.51 22.27
N SER A 248 1.03 -11.39 21.59
CA SER A 248 1.01 -10.05 22.18
C SER A 248 -0.31 -9.79 22.92
N ASP A 249 -0.31 -8.83 23.84
CA ASP A 249 -1.50 -8.44 24.62
C ASP A 249 -2.20 -7.24 23.98
N THR A 250 -1.45 -6.32 23.39
CA THR A 250 -1.97 -5.21 22.61
C THR A 250 -1.01 -4.84 21.47
N PHE A 251 -1.57 -4.35 20.38
CA PHE A 251 -0.83 -3.82 19.24
C PHE A 251 -0.86 -2.30 19.29
N VAL A 252 0.31 -1.66 19.32
CA VAL A 252 0.42 -0.21 19.38
C VAL A 252 0.74 0.37 18.00
N PHE A 253 -0.11 1.25 17.51
CA PHE A 253 0.02 1.90 16.20
C PHE A 253 0.21 3.42 16.37
N PRO A 254 1.45 3.90 16.56
CA PRO A 254 1.73 5.29 16.87
C PRO A 254 1.77 6.22 15.63
N SER A 255 1.59 5.67 14.43
CA SER A 255 1.69 6.42 13.18
C SER A 255 0.56 7.46 13.03
N LEU A 256 0.92 8.67 12.58
CA LEU A 256 -0.01 9.77 12.30
C LEU A 256 -0.31 9.94 10.81
N THR A 257 0.37 9.20 9.94
CA THR A 257 0.41 9.48 8.49
C THR A 257 0.11 8.28 7.60
N ASP A 258 -0.33 7.16 8.17
CA ASP A 258 -0.74 6.01 7.35
C ASP A 258 -2.10 6.24 6.68
N THR A 259 -2.28 5.63 5.52
CA THR A 259 -3.54 5.72 4.77
C THR A 259 -4.57 4.68 5.21
N PHE A 260 -4.14 3.58 5.86
CA PHE A 260 -5.00 2.52 6.33
C PHE A 260 -4.39 1.76 7.53
N GLY A 261 -3.17 1.20 7.36
CA GLY A 261 -2.51 0.40 8.39
C GLY A 261 -2.95 -1.07 8.39
N LEU A 262 -2.53 -1.85 7.37
CA LEU A 262 -2.82 -3.30 7.25
C LEU A 262 -2.53 -4.08 8.53
N VAL A 263 -1.44 -3.74 9.21
CA VAL A 263 -1.00 -4.41 10.43
C VAL A 263 -2.02 -4.29 11.58
N MET A 264 -2.88 -3.28 11.58
CA MET A 264 -3.96 -3.14 12.57
C MET A 264 -5.03 -4.23 12.39
N ILE A 265 -5.44 -4.50 11.16
CA ILE A 265 -6.41 -5.56 10.88
C ILE A 265 -5.78 -6.95 11.04
N GLU A 266 -4.46 -7.09 10.80
CA GLU A 266 -3.71 -8.32 11.05
C GLU A 266 -3.66 -8.62 12.56
N ALA A 267 -3.35 -7.61 13.39
CA ALA A 267 -3.36 -7.73 14.85
C ALA A 267 -4.76 -8.05 15.38
N ALA A 268 -5.76 -7.29 14.97
CA ALA A 268 -7.14 -7.51 15.40
C ALA A 268 -7.66 -8.89 14.99
N ALA A 269 -7.32 -9.40 13.81
CA ALA A 269 -7.66 -10.75 13.35
C ALA A 269 -7.02 -11.84 14.23
N CYS A 270 -5.83 -11.61 14.79
CA CYS A 270 -5.22 -12.47 15.80
C CYS A 270 -5.85 -12.33 17.20
N GLY A 271 -6.87 -11.50 17.36
CA GLY A 271 -7.47 -11.19 18.65
C GLY A 271 -6.58 -10.28 19.52
N VAL A 272 -5.74 -9.47 18.91
CA VAL A 272 -4.86 -8.51 19.61
C VAL A 272 -5.44 -7.10 19.43
N PRO A 273 -6.02 -6.50 20.48
CA PRO A 273 -6.63 -5.18 20.41
C PRO A 273 -5.60 -4.10 20.08
N VAL A 274 -6.03 -3.11 19.29
CA VAL A 274 -5.16 -2.04 18.79
C VAL A 274 -5.27 -0.79 19.63
N ALA A 275 -4.15 -0.20 20.00
CA ALA A 275 -4.03 1.13 20.61
C ALA A 275 -3.48 2.12 19.58
N ALA A 276 -4.17 3.22 19.31
CA ALA A 276 -3.73 4.18 18.31
C ALA A 276 -4.24 5.60 18.58
N PHE A 277 -3.66 6.57 17.87
CA PHE A 277 -4.19 7.94 17.81
C PHE A 277 -5.47 8.01 16.97
N PRO A 278 -6.43 8.94 17.28
CA PRO A 278 -7.67 9.12 16.54
C PRO A 278 -7.45 9.93 15.24
N VAL A 279 -6.64 9.39 14.33
CA VAL A 279 -6.28 10.01 13.05
C VAL A 279 -6.79 9.19 11.87
N PRO A 280 -6.86 9.75 10.65
CA PRO A 280 -7.24 9.02 9.44
C PRO A 280 -6.39 7.75 9.26
N GLY A 281 -7.04 6.65 8.92
CA GLY A 281 -6.49 5.30 8.95
C GLY A 281 -6.98 4.56 10.19
N PRO A 282 -6.46 4.79 11.41
CA PRO A 282 -7.00 4.19 12.62
C PRO A 282 -8.52 4.37 12.83
N VAL A 283 -9.08 5.58 12.64
CA VAL A 283 -10.52 5.83 12.81
C VAL A 283 -11.42 5.04 11.84
N ASP A 284 -10.87 4.59 10.71
CA ASP A 284 -11.61 3.81 9.71
C ASP A 284 -11.54 2.29 9.96
N VAL A 285 -10.50 1.85 10.69
CA VAL A 285 -10.17 0.44 10.88
C VAL A 285 -10.62 -0.03 12.25
N ILE A 286 -10.42 0.80 13.28
CA ILE A 286 -10.66 0.46 14.68
C ILE A 286 -12.11 0.81 15.05
N GLU A 287 -12.79 -0.17 15.59
CA GLU A 287 -14.07 0.00 16.26
C GLU A 287 -13.79 0.23 17.74
N GLN A 288 -14.03 1.48 18.19
CA GLN A 288 -13.73 1.96 19.54
C GLN A 288 -14.35 1.07 20.60
N GLY A 289 -13.54 0.59 21.54
CA GLY A 289 -13.99 -0.29 22.62
C GLY A 289 -14.28 -1.74 22.20
N VAL A 290 -14.02 -2.11 20.94
CA VAL A 290 -14.26 -3.46 20.39
C VAL A 290 -12.99 -4.07 19.80
N THR A 291 -12.43 -3.45 18.77
CA THR A 291 -11.19 -3.95 18.13
C THR A 291 -9.95 -3.18 18.56
N GLY A 292 -10.15 -2.10 19.31
CA GLY A 292 -9.07 -1.29 19.84
C GLY A 292 -9.59 -0.06 20.57
N PHE A 293 -8.64 0.76 20.98
CA PHE A 293 -8.92 2.00 21.71
C PHE A 293 -8.15 3.16 21.08
N LEU A 294 -8.88 4.19 20.68
CA LEU A 294 -8.34 5.43 20.10
C LEU A 294 -8.34 6.52 21.16
N HIS A 295 -7.18 7.17 21.36
CA HIS A 295 -7.05 8.29 22.29
C HIS A 295 -5.88 9.20 21.88
N ASP A 296 -5.98 10.50 22.19
CA ASP A 296 -4.90 11.48 21.93
C ASP A 296 -3.67 11.24 22.81
N ASP A 297 -3.86 10.66 24.00
CA ASP A 297 -2.79 10.09 24.81
C ASP A 297 -2.64 8.59 24.49
N LEU A 298 -1.49 8.21 23.93
CA LEU A 298 -1.22 6.84 23.52
C LEU A 298 -1.14 5.87 24.71
N ALA A 299 -0.79 6.34 25.91
CA ALA A 299 -0.78 5.52 27.12
C ALA A 299 -2.22 5.14 27.52
N GLU A 300 -3.16 6.09 27.45
CA GLU A 300 -4.58 5.82 27.67
C GLU A 300 -5.16 4.88 26.59
N ALA A 301 -4.74 5.06 25.33
CA ALA A 301 -5.11 4.12 24.28
C ALA A 301 -4.66 2.68 24.59
N VAL A 302 -3.44 2.50 25.08
CA VAL A 302 -2.91 1.19 25.48
C VAL A 302 -3.69 0.61 26.67
N ARG A 303 -3.93 1.41 27.72
CA ARG A 303 -4.71 0.96 28.90
C ARG A 303 -6.10 0.51 28.49
N GLY A 304 -6.78 1.30 27.66
CA GLY A 304 -8.12 0.95 27.15
C GLY A 304 -8.12 -0.32 26.30
N ALA A 305 -7.13 -0.48 25.40
CA ALA A 305 -7.02 -1.64 24.54
C ALA A 305 -6.77 -2.94 25.32
N LEU A 306 -5.98 -2.89 26.39
CA LEU A 306 -5.68 -4.05 27.25
C LEU A 306 -6.91 -4.62 28.00
N LEU A 307 -8.00 -3.85 28.10
CA LEU A 307 -9.23 -4.28 28.76
C LEU A 307 -10.22 -5.00 27.82
N LEU A 308 -9.94 -5.04 26.52
CA LEU A 308 -10.89 -5.53 25.53
C LEU A 308 -10.88 -7.05 25.38
N ASP A 309 -12.06 -7.60 25.03
CA ASP A 309 -12.23 -9.02 24.76
C ASP A 309 -11.58 -9.40 23.41
N ARG A 310 -10.54 -10.22 23.49
CA ARG A 310 -9.75 -10.68 22.34
C ARG A 310 -10.57 -11.50 21.34
N THR A 311 -11.58 -12.26 21.81
CA THR A 311 -12.46 -13.08 20.96
C THR A 311 -13.40 -12.19 20.15
N VAL A 312 -13.98 -11.17 20.79
CA VAL A 312 -14.82 -10.18 20.12
C VAL A 312 -14.01 -9.39 19.11
N CYS A 313 -12.79 -8.99 19.47
CA CYS A 313 -11.85 -8.29 18.59
C CYS A 313 -11.61 -9.09 17.30
N ALA A 314 -11.22 -10.37 17.41
CA ALA A 314 -10.96 -11.22 16.24
C ALA A 314 -12.20 -11.42 15.35
N ARG A 315 -13.35 -11.66 15.96
CA ARG A 315 -14.62 -11.84 15.22
C ARG A 315 -14.98 -10.58 14.43
N THR A 316 -14.85 -9.41 15.03
CA THR A 316 -15.17 -8.14 14.38
C THR A 316 -14.19 -7.83 13.24
N ALA A 317 -12.89 -8.12 13.42
CA ALA A 317 -11.88 -7.93 12.38
C ALA A 317 -12.08 -8.83 11.15
N SER A 318 -12.81 -9.95 11.29
CA SER A 318 -13.05 -10.89 10.18
C SER A 318 -13.88 -10.30 9.01
N ARG A 319 -14.46 -9.12 9.19
CA ARG A 319 -15.13 -8.38 8.10
C ARG A 319 -14.18 -7.91 6.99
N PHE A 320 -12.91 -7.71 7.32
CA PHE A 320 -11.91 -7.28 6.35
C PHE A 320 -11.37 -8.47 5.54
N THR A 321 -11.94 -8.74 4.38
CA THR A 321 -11.53 -9.87 3.55
C THR A 321 -10.98 -9.43 2.20
N TRP A 322 -9.98 -10.14 1.67
CA TRP A 322 -9.44 -9.87 0.34
C TRP A 322 -10.47 -10.07 -0.77
N PRO A 323 -11.39 -11.06 -0.74
CA PRO A 323 -12.47 -11.16 -1.73
C PRO A 323 -13.36 -9.91 -1.78
N ALA A 324 -13.78 -9.37 -0.62
CA ALA A 324 -14.57 -8.15 -0.58
C ALA A 324 -13.80 -6.93 -1.13
N ALA A 325 -12.55 -6.75 -0.71
CA ALA A 325 -11.67 -5.69 -1.23
C ALA A 325 -11.43 -5.83 -2.74
N THR A 326 -11.26 -7.05 -3.25
CA THR A 326 -11.08 -7.30 -4.68
C THR A 326 -12.36 -7.02 -5.48
N GLY A 327 -13.53 -7.30 -4.90
CA GLY A 327 -14.82 -6.91 -5.49
C GLY A 327 -14.94 -5.40 -5.67
N GLN A 328 -14.56 -4.61 -4.65
CA GLN A 328 -14.51 -3.14 -4.74
C GLN A 328 -13.52 -2.67 -5.83
N PHE A 329 -12.35 -3.30 -5.92
CA PHE A 329 -11.36 -3.00 -6.96
C PHE A 329 -11.92 -3.24 -8.36
N LEU A 330 -12.53 -4.40 -8.61
CA LEU A 330 -13.13 -4.76 -9.89
C LEU A 330 -14.25 -3.80 -10.30
N ALA A 331 -15.15 -3.47 -9.35
CA ALA A 331 -16.26 -2.54 -9.58
C ALA A 331 -15.76 -1.13 -9.93
N GLY A 332 -14.61 -0.75 -9.41
CA GLY A 332 -13.99 0.56 -9.67
C GLY A 332 -13.13 0.64 -10.92
N LEU A 333 -12.76 -0.48 -11.57
CA LEU A 333 -11.96 -0.45 -12.80
C LEU A 333 -12.71 0.24 -13.95
N GLU A 334 -11.96 0.96 -14.80
CA GLU A 334 -12.50 1.58 -16.01
C GLU A 334 -12.26 0.68 -17.21
N PRO A 335 -13.32 0.15 -17.85
CA PRO A 335 -13.20 -0.72 -19.02
C PRO A 335 -12.73 0.07 -20.26
N ILE A 336 -11.79 -0.49 -21.01
CA ILE A 336 -11.38 0.05 -22.31
C ILE A 336 -12.25 -0.58 -23.40
N PRO A 337 -13.01 0.22 -24.15
CA PRO A 337 -13.91 -0.26 -25.19
C PRO A 337 -13.19 -1.09 -26.28
N PRO A 338 -13.84 -2.12 -26.87
CA PRO A 338 -13.22 -3.01 -27.87
C PRO A 338 -12.65 -2.30 -29.09
N ASN A 339 -13.36 -1.31 -29.61
CA ASN A 339 -12.92 -0.49 -30.75
C ASN A 339 -11.62 0.29 -30.45
N VAL A 340 -11.50 0.83 -29.25
CA VAL A 340 -10.28 1.54 -28.80
C VAL A 340 -9.11 0.56 -28.65
N ARG A 341 -9.35 -0.63 -28.10
CA ARG A 341 -8.33 -1.68 -27.97
C ARG A 341 -7.80 -2.16 -29.33
N SER A 342 -8.70 -2.31 -30.31
CA SER A 342 -8.33 -2.72 -31.68
C SER A 342 -7.49 -1.65 -32.38
N ALA A 343 -7.78 -0.37 -32.18
CA ALA A 343 -7.05 0.74 -32.77
C ALA A 343 -5.58 0.84 -32.27
N LEU A 344 -5.26 0.28 -31.08
CA LEU A 344 -3.88 0.21 -30.58
C LEU A 344 -2.97 -0.67 -31.47
N SER A 345 -3.53 -1.60 -32.24
CA SER A 345 -2.78 -2.52 -33.12
C SER A 345 -2.53 -1.96 -34.53
N THR A 346 -3.44 -1.14 -35.04
CA THR A 346 -3.42 -0.68 -36.45
C THR A 346 -2.40 0.42 -36.73
N ARG A 347 -2.06 1.24 -35.74
CA ARG A 347 -1.06 2.33 -35.91
C ARG A 347 0.36 1.87 -36.26
N ARG A 348 0.70 0.59 -36.08
CA ARG A 348 2.00 0.04 -36.52
C ARG A 348 1.98 -0.38 -37.99
N ARG A 349 0.84 -0.85 -38.53
CA ARG A 349 0.71 -1.19 -39.98
C ARG A 349 0.81 0.04 -40.87
N SER A 350 0.14 1.14 -40.50
CA SER A 350 0.21 2.38 -41.27
C SER A 350 1.61 3.02 -41.27
N ALA A 351 2.34 2.99 -40.13
CA ALA A 351 3.70 3.51 -40.07
C ALA A 351 4.71 2.66 -40.86
N ILE A 352 4.51 1.34 -40.95
CA ILE A 352 5.38 0.43 -41.73
C ILE A 352 5.05 0.57 -43.22
N ILE A 353 3.80 0.79 -43.62
CA ILE A 353 3.39 0.99 -45.00
C ILE A 353 3.87 2.36 -45.49
N ALA A 354 3.77 3.42 -44.67
CA ALA A 354 4.31 4.73 -45.02
C ALA A 354 5.84 4.78 -45.14
N ALA A 355 6.53 3.93 -44.40
CA ALA A 355 8.01 3.81 -44.47
C ALA A 355 8.51 2.92 -45.63
N ARG A 356 7.61 2.25 -46.35
CA ARG A 356 7.93 1.35 -47.49
C ARG A 356 7.54 1.89 -48.87
N GLN A 357 7.00 3.10 -48.97
CA GLN A 357 6.86 3.71 -50.28
C GLN A 357 8.22 4.27 -50.74
N PRO A 358 8.84 3.73 -51.80
CA PRO A 358 10.03 4.35 -52.38
C PRO A 358 9.62 5.70 -52.97
N SER A 359 10.40 6.71 -52.64
CA SER A 359 10.37 7.98 -53.34
C SER A 359 10.58 7.70 -54.84
N GLY A 360 9.52 7.69 -55.61
CA GLY A 360 9.61 7.62 -57.05
C GLY A 360 10.38 8.84 -57.55
N ALA A 361 11.62 8.60 -57.96
CA ALA A 361 12.36 9.53 -58.76
C ALA A 361 11.66 9.59 -60.13
N GLY A 362 11.08 10.73 -60.43
CA GLY A 362 10.74 11.10 -61.79
C GLY A 362 11.90 11.79 -62.44
N ASP A 363 12.73 11.03 -63.14
CA ASP A 363 13.53 11.59 -64.21
C ASP A 363 12.65 11.69 -65.45
N ALA A 364 12.54 12.86 -66.01
CA ALA A 364 12.24 13.04 -67.40
C ALA A 364 12.68 14.43 -67.87
N ASN A 365 13.69 14.42 -68.75
CA ASN A 365 14.11 15.43 -69.76
C ASN A 365 14.58 16.79 -69.27
#